data_9baf4bdb078a460f1e1a636d748c6676
#
_entry.id   9baf4bdb078a460f1e1a636d748c6676
#
_cell.length_a   1.000
_cell.length_b   1.000
_cell.length_c   1.000
_cell.angle_alpha   90.00
_cell.angle_beta   90.00
_cell.angle_gamma   90.00
#
_symmetry.space_group_name_H-M   'P 1'
#
loop_
_entity.id
_entity.type
_entity.pdbx_description
1 polymer ?
#
loop_
_entity_poly.entity_id
_entity_poly.type
_entity_poly.pdbx_seq_one_letter_code
_entity_poly.pdbx_strand_id
1 'polypeptide(L)'
;PDARIGVVEPEGFDDTGRSLRSDSAQTNARRSGSIQDALLAPAPGQLTLPVLRTHAAQGVTVSDAEALEAMFFAFAALKLVLEPGGAAPLAAVLARKVALEGRNTLVVCSGGNVDPAVFARCLSLGTERGGRA
;
A
#
# COMPACT_ATOMS: atom_id res chain seq x y z
N PRO A 1 -4.62 8.03 -22.48
CA PRO A 1 -5.68 7.67 -21.52
C PRO A 1 -5.58 8.62 -20.33
N ASP A 2 -6.72 9.15 -19.87
CA ASP A 2 -6.78 10.11 -18.75
C ASP A 2 -6.75 9.43 -17.37
N ALA A 3 -6.15 8.24 -17.28
CA ALA A 3 -6.04 7.50 -16.04
C ALA A 3 -5.05 8.19 -15.08
N ARG A 4 -5.46 8.38 -13.82
CA ARG A 4 -4.57 8.80 -12.76
C ARG A 4 -3.91 7.58 -12.12
N ILE A 5 -2.61 7.64 -11.89
CA ILE A 5 -1.85 6.56 -11.25
C ILE A 5 -1.53 6.97 -9.81
N GLY A 6 -1.89 6.12 -8.84
CA GLY A 6 -1.47 6.23 -7.46
C GLY A 6 -0.42 5.16 -7.13
N VAL A 7 0.72 5.58 -6.61
CA VAL A 7 1.74 4.68 -6.03
C VAL A 7 1.56 4.69 -4.53
N VAL A 8 1.38 3.52 -3.93
CA VAL A 8 1.17 3.40 -2.49
C VAL A 8 2.38 2.74 -1.86
N GLU A 9 2.92 3.37 -0.81
CA GLU A 9 4.16 2.98 -0.15
C GLU A 9 3.95 2.98 1.38
N PRO A 10 4.77 2.22 2.14
CA PRO A 10 4.74 2.28 3.59
C PRO A 10 5.20 3.64 4.13
N GLU A 11 4.65 4.08 5.24
CA GLU A 11 5.13 5.27 5.95
C GLU A 11 6.63 5.14 6.31
N GLY A 12 7.40 6.16 5.93
CA GLY A 12 8.86 6.18 6.11
C GLY A 12 9.66 5.41 5.05
N PHE A 13 8.99 4.87 4.01
CA PHE A 13 9.59 4.19 2.86
C PHE A 13 8.99 4.70 1.54
N ASP A 14 8.72 5.99 1.47
CA ASP A 14 8.03 6.68 0.39
C ASP A 14 9.00 7.25 -0.66
N ASP A 15 10.06 6.51 -0.98
CA ASP A 15 11.09 6.91 -1.93
C ASP A 15 10.53 7.25 -3.31
N THR A 16 9.58 6.50 -3.82
CA THR A 16 8.95 6.77 -5.11
C THR A 16 8.10 8.05 -5.04
N GLY A 17 7.26 8.21 -4.02
CA GLY A 17 6.44 9.41 -3.83
C GLY A 17 7.29 10.68 -3.68
N ARG A 18 8.40 10.62 -2.92
CA ARG A 18 9.36 11.73 -2.81
C ARG A 18 10.06 12.01 -4.14
N SER A 19 10.46 10.97 -4.87
CA SER A 19 11.10 11.09 -6.17
C SER A 19 10.19 11.69 -7.23
N LEU A 20 8.88 11.43 -7.16
CA LEU A 20 7.88 12.01 -8.07
C LEU A 20 7.69 13.52 -7.82
N ARG A 21 7.90 13.98 -6.57
CA ARG A 21 7.81 15.39 -6.19
C ARG A 21 9.12 16.15 -6.33
N SER A 22 10.20 15.49 -6.74
CA SER A 22 11.52 16.11 -6.92
C SER A 22 12.11 15.77 -8.30
N ASP A 23 13.14 16.51 -8.71
CA ASP A 23 13.83 16.28 -9.99
C ASP A 23 14.78 15.06 -9.95
N SER A 24 15.10 14.57 -8.75
CA SER A 24 16.03 13.46 -8.56
C SER A 24 15.38 12.27 -7.86
N ALA A 25 15.93 11.06 -8.10
CA ALA A 25 15.53 9.87 -7.35
C ALA A 25 15.95 10.03 -5.87
N GLN A 26 15.00 9.77 -4.98
CA GLN A 26 15.20 9.81 -3.53
C GLN A 26 15.45 8.40 -3.00
N THR A 27 16.16 8.30 -1.90
CA THR A 27 16.45 7.03 -1.23
C THR A 27 15.83 6.97 0.15
N ASN A 28 15.49 5.77 0.60
CA ASN A 28 15.05 5.52 1.96
C ASN A 28 16.23 5.44 2.90
N ALA A 29 16.14 6.08 4.08
CA ALA A 29 17.16 6.05 5.11
C ALA A 29 17.27 4.67 5.80
N ARG A 30 16.20 3.89 5.79
CA ARG A 30 16.11 2.56 6.41
C ARG A 30 15.73 1.51 5.36
N ARG A 31 16.04 0.25 5.67
CA ARG A 31 15.70 -0.93 4.83
C ARG A 31 14.83 -1.95 5.55
N SER A 32 14.38 -1.61 6.75
CA SER A 32 13.52 -2.47 7.58
C SER A 32 12.73 -1.61 8.56
N GLY A 33 11.68 -2.17 9.15
CA GLY A 33 10.88 -1.48 10.17
C GLY A 33 9.41 -1.27 9.77
N SER A 34 8.97 -1.95 8.71
CA SER A 34 7.55 -2.11 8.34
C SER A 34 7.28 -3.59 8.07
N ILE A 35 6.05 -4.04 8.29
CA ILE A 35 5.58 -5.38 7.92
C ILE A 35 5.32 -5.51 6.40
N GLN A 36 5.32 -4.40 5.67
CA GLN A 36 5.13 -4.33 4.22
C GLN A 36 6.47 -4.57 3.52
N ASP A 37 7.16 -5.65 3.87
CA ASP A 37 8.55 -5.96 3.53
C ASP A 37 8.85 -5.97 2.02
N ALA A 38 7.90 -6.40 1.20
CA ALA A 38 8.00 -6.37 -0.26
C ALA A 38 8.12 -4.95 -0.84
N LEU A 39 7.81 -3.89 -0.07
CA LEU A 39 7.83 -2.49 -0.47
C LEU A 39 8.99 -1.68 0.14
N LEU A 40 9.98 -2.32 0.76
CA LEU A 40 11.10 -1.65 1.44
C LEU A 40 12.34 -1.48 0.54
N ALA A 41 12.13 -1.33 -0.76
CA ALA A 41 13.23 -1.04 -1.68
C ALA A 41 13.95 0.26 -1.28
N PRO A 42 15.29 0.33 -1.45
CA PRO A 42 16.03 1.52 -1.02
C PRO A 42 15.78 2.75 -1.89
N ALA A 43 15.36 2.56 -3.13
CA ALA A 43 15.09 3.63 -4.11
C ALA A 43 14.17 3.11 -5.22
N PRO A 44 13.47 3.99 -5.94
CA PRO A 44 12.63 3.59 -7.06
C PRO A 44 13.47 3.01 -8.21
N GLY A 45 12.88 2.10 -8.97
CA GLY A 45 13.54 1.49 -10.12
C GLY A 45 13.90 2.51 -11.20
N GLN A 46 15.09 2.37 -11.79
CA GLN A 46 15.58 3.28 -12.82
C GLN A 46 14.70 3.29 -14.08
N LEU A 47 14.05 2.18 -14.40
CA LEU A 47 13.14 2.07 -15.54
C LEU A 47 11.72 2.54 -15.20
N THR A 48 11.24 2.27 -13.99
CA THR A 48 9.86 2.56 -13.58
C THR A 48 9.63 4.03 -13.25
N LEU A 49 10.59 4.70 -12.60
CA LEU A 49 10.43 6.10 -12.20
C LEU A 49 10.18 7.06 -13.37
N PRO A 50 10.91 6.99 -14.51
CA PRO A 50 10.61 7.82 -15.68
C PRO A 50 9.20 7.57 -16.24
N VAL A 51 8.73 6.32 -16.26
CA VAL A 51 7.38 5.97 -16.71
C VAL A 51 6.34 6.60 -15.80
N LEU A 52 6.50 6.47 -14.48
CA LEU A 52 5.59 7.06 -13.49
C LEU A 52 5.54 8.59 -13.61
N ARG A 53 6.67 9.25 -13.85
CA ARG A 53 6.73 10.69 -14.11
C ARG A 53 5.96 11.08 -15.38
N THR A 54 6.11 10.32 -16.45
CA THR A 54 5.40 10.57 -17.73
C THR A 54 3.88 10.51 -17.55
N HIS A 55 3.39 9.66 -16.62
CA HIS A 55 1.97 9.52 -16.33
C HIS A 55 1.50 10.38 -15.15
N ALA A 56 2.31 11.34 -14.69
CA ALA A 56 2.00 12.22 -13.57
C ALA A 56 1.48 11.45 -12.32
N ALA A 57 2.11 10.30 -12.02
CA ALA A 57 1.75 9.47 -10.88
C ALA A 57 1.92 10.25 -9.56
N GLN A 58 1.10 9.90 -8.57
CA GLN A 58 1.13 10.50 -7.24
C GLN A 58 1.45 9.45 -6.18
N GLY A 59 2.31 9.80 -5.22
CA GLY A 59 2.65 8.95 -4.08
C GLY A 59 1.69 9.16 -2.91
N VAL A 60 1.25 8.06 -2.32
CA VAL A 60 0.42 7.99 -1.11
C VAL A 60 1.09 7.03 -0.13
N THR A 61 1.07 7.34 1.16
CA THR A 61 1.64 6.46 2.19
C THR A 61 0.55 5.83 3.06
N VAL A 62 0.80 4.59 3.50
CA VAL A 62 -0.04 3.86 4.44
C VAL A 62 0.78 3.29 5.59
N SER A 63 0.19 3.26 6.78
CA SER A 63 0.79 2.65 7.96
C SER A 63 0.65 1.13 7.95
N ASP A 64 1.42 0.44 8.79
CA ASP A 64 1.28 -0.99 9.02
C ASP A 64 -0.09 -1.37 9.60
N ALA A 65 -0.67 -0.51 10.42
CA ALA A 65 -2.02 -0.72 10.96
C ALA A 65 -3.08 -0.67 9.85
N GLU A 66 -3.00 0.30 8.94
CA GLU A 66 -3.90 0.39 7.78
C GLU A 66 -3.74 -0.80 6.84
N ALA A 67 -2.50 -1.30 6.64
CA ALA A 67 -2.26 -2.49 5.85
C ALA A 67 -2.91 -3.75 6.47
N LEU A 68 -2.77 -3.94 7.79
CA LEU A 68 -3.44 -5.04 8.51
C LEU A 68 -4.97 -4.94 8.43
N GLU A 69 -5.54 -3.75 8.55
CA GLU A 69 -6.98 -3.53 8.37
C GLU A 69 -7.45 -3.89 6.95
N ALA A 70 -6.67 -3.52 5.94
CA ALA A 70 -6.97 -3.86 4.56
C ALA A 70 -6.87 -5.36 4.29
N MET A 71 -5.89 -6.05 4.87
CA MET A 71 -5.77 -7.51 4.82
C MET A 71 -7.01 -8.17 5.45
N PHE A 72 -7.43 -7.70 6.62
CA PHE A 72 -8.63 -8.23 7.29
C PHE A 72 -9.89 -8.01 6.42
N PHE A 73 -10.07 -6.82 5.86
CA PHE A 73 -11.17 -6.51 4.96
C PHE A 73 -11.16 -7.43 3.72
N ALA A 74 -10.00 -7.60 3.09
CA ALA A 74 -9.84 -8.48 1.92
C ALA A 74 -10.25 -9.91 2.25
N PHE A 75 -9.81 -10.44 3.39
CA PHE A 75 -10.17 -11.78 3.85
C PHE A 75 -11.66 -11.90 4.19
N ALA A 76 -12.18 -10.99 5.03
CA ALA A 76 -13.54 -11.08 5.55
C ALA A 76 -14.62 -10.78 4.50
N ALA A 77 -14.41 -9.79 3.64
CA ALA A 77 -15.39 -9.33 2.68
C ALA A 77 -15.17 -9.90 1.26
N LEU A 78 -13.91 -9.92 0.79
CA LEU A 78 -13.57 -10.30 -0.58
C LEU A 78 -13.12 -11.76 -0.69
N LYS A 79 -12.86 -12.46 0.42
CA LYS A 79 -12.35 -13.84 0.48
C LYS A 79 -10.95 -13.98 -0.17
N LEU A 80 -10.16 -12.92 -0.07
CA LEU A 80 -8.78 -12.88 -0.57
C LEU A 80 -7.78 -12.89 0.59
N VAL A 81 -6.74 -13.71 0.45
CA VAL A 81 -5.57 -13.64 1.33
C VAL A 81 -4.52 -12.75 0.67
N LEU A 82 -4.17 -11.66 1.36
CA LEU A 82 -3.16 -10.71 0.89
C LEU A 82 -2.00 -10.63 1.88
N GLU A 83 -0.79 -10.44 1.37
CA GLU A 83 0.35 -9.99 2.18
C GLU A 83 0.27 -8.48 2.45
N PRO A 84 0.98 -7.95 3.47
CA PRO A 84 0.88 -6.53 3.82
C PRO A 84 1.19 -5.57 2.66
N GLY A 85 2.27 -5.83 1.91
CA GLY A 85 2.63 -5.02 0.74
C GLY A 85 1.60 -5.10 -0.39
N GLY A 86 1.03 -6.30 -0.61
CA GLY A 86 -0.05 -6.50 -1.59
C GLY A 86 -1.36 -5.83 -1.21
N ALA A 87 -1.59 -5.57 0.08
CA ALA A 87 -2.77 -4.89 0.61
C ALA A 87 -2.63 -3.36 0.66
N ALA A 88 -1.44 -2.80 0.48
CA ALA A 88 -1.19 -1.36 0.60
C ALA A 88 -2.11 -0.48 -0.26
N PRO A 89 -2.38 -0.77 -1.55
CA PRO A 89 -3.30 0.03 -2.33
C PRO A 89 -4.74 -0.02 -1.81
N LEU A 90 -5.18 -1.16 -1.31
CA LEU A 90 -6.50 -1.31 -0.68
C LEU A 90 -6.56 -0.51 0.63
N ALA A 91 -5.48 -0.49 1.40
CA ALA A 91 -5.36 0.32 2.62
C ALA A 91 -5.55 1.81 2.33
N ALA A 92 -4.91 2.34 1.28
CA ALA A 92 -5.06 3.73 0.89
C ALA A 92 -6.51 4.11 0.53
N VAL A 93 -7.24 3.18 -0.09
CA VAL A 93 -8.67 3.34 -0.42
C VAL A 93 -9.52 3.34 0.85
N LEU A 94 -9.36 2.33 1.70
CA LEU A 94 -10.15 2.18 2.93
C LEU A 94 -9.90 3.33 3.92
N ALA A 95 -8.66 3.81 4.00
CA ALA A 95 -8.28 4.96 4.81
C ALA A 95 -8.64 6.31 4.18
N ARG A 96 -9.33 6.33 3.03
CA ARG A 96 -9.75 7.53 2.31
C ARG A 96 -8.60 8.49 1.95
N LYS A 97 -7.40 7.95 1.73
CA LYS A 97 -6.21 8.73 1.33
C LYS A 97 -6.19 9.07 -0.17
N VAL A 98 -7.14 8.52 -0.93
CA VAL A 98 -7.35 8.79 -2.36
C VAL A 98 -8.78 9.22 -2.62
N ALA A 99 -8.96 10.20 -3.50
CA ALA A 99 -10.30 10.67 -3.89
C ALA A 99 -10.89 9.72 -4.95
N LEU A 100 -12.01 9.09 -4.62
CA LEU A 100 -12.67 8.08 -5.47
C LEU A 100 -13.98 8.59 -6.10
N GLU A 101 -14.56 9.67 -5.58
CA GLU A 101 -15.90 10.12 -5.94
C GLU A 101 -16.01 10.40 -7.45
N GLY A 102 -17.03 9.81 -8.06
CA GLY A 102 -17.32 9.96 -9.48
C GLY A 102 -16.31 9.29 -10.42
N ARG A 103 -15.52 8.32 -9.92
CA ARG A 103 -14.47 7.65 -10.71
C ARG A 103 -14.57 6.13 -10.66
N ASN A 104 -14.21 5.48 -11.77
CA ASN A 104 -13.89 4.06 -11.78
C ASN A 104 -12.44 3.89 -11.27
N THR A 105 -12.28 3.16 -10.19
CA THR A 105 -10.97 2.96 -9.55
C THR A 105 -10.59 1.48 -9.62
N LEU A 106 -9.40 1.21 -10.15
CA LEU A 106 -8.76 -0.10 -10.12
C LEU A 106 -7.76 -0.14 -8.96
N VAL A 107 -7.92 -1.12 -8.08
CA VAL A 107 -7.00 -1.39 -6.97
C VAL A 107 -6.24 -2.68 -7.25
N VAL A 108 -4.90 -2.61 -7.32
CA VAL A 108 -4.06 -3.78 -7.57
C VAL A 108 -3.69 -4.43 -6.24
N CYS A 109 -4.24 -5.61 -5.96
CA CYS A 109 -3.89 -6.44 -4.82
C CYS A 109 -2.88 -7.49 -5.30
N SER A 110 -1.59 -7.24 -5.13
CA SER A 110 -0.53 -7.87 -5.93
C SER A 110 0.12 -9.11 -5.31
N GLY A 111 -0.13 -9.43 -4.05
CA GLY A 111 0.56 -10.56 -3.41
C GLY A 111 -0.23 -11.19 -2.27
N GLY A 112 -0.04 -12.51 -2.08
CA GLY A 112 -0.69 -13.28 -1.03
C GLY A 112 0.28 -14.20 -0.26
N ASN A 113 1.60 -14.04 -0.42
CA ASN A 113 2.61 -14.83 0.28
C ASN A 113 2.88 -14.28 1.69
N VAL A 114 1.85 -14.28 2.53
CA VAL A 114 1.90 -13.72 3.87
C VAL A 114 2.44 -14.72 4.90
N ASP A 115 3.30 -14.24 5.81
CA ASP A 115 3.71 -15.01 6.98
C ASP A 115 2.49 -15.33 7.87
N PRO A 116 2.33 -16.63 8.32
CA PRO A 116 1.20 -17.02 9.16
C PRO A 116 1.04 -16.22 10.43
N ALA A 117 2.13 -15.79 11.07
CA ALA A 117 2.06 -14.96 12.28
C ALA A 117 1.56 -13.54 11.98
N VAL A 118 1.96 -12.96 10.85
CA VAL A 118 1.43 -11.66 10.39
C VAL A 118 -0.05 -11.78 10.05
N PHE A 119 -0.45 -12.86 9.39
CA PHE A 119 -1.86 -13.08 9.06
C PHE A 119 -2.71 -13.32 10.31
N ALA A 120 -2.20 -14.04 11.30
CA ALA A 120 -2.87 -14.21 12.59
C ALA A 120 -3.12 -12.87 13.32
N ARG A 121 -2.15 -11.94 13.27
CA ARG A 121 -2.35 -10.57 13.79
C ARG A 121 -3.48 -9.84 13.04
N CYS A 122 -3.55 -9.96 11.75
CA CYS A 122 -4.63 -9.40 10.94
C CYS A 122 -6.00 -9.94 11.40
N LEU A 123 -6.14 -11.25 11.63
CA LEU A 123 -7.39 -11.87 12.06
C LEU A 123 -7.82 -11.42 13.47
N SER A 124 -6.86 -11.13 14.36
CA SER A 124 -7.14 -10.64 15.72
C SER A 124 -7.89 -9.29 15.72
N LEU A 125 -7.70 -8.45 14.71
CA LEU A 125 -8.45 -7.19 14.58
C LEU A 125 -9.96 -7.40 14.46
N GLY A 126 -10.39 -8.50 13.85
CA GLY A 126 -11.82 -8.83 13.71
C GLY A 126 -12.48 -9.20 15.04
N THR A 127 -11.75 -9.87 15.93
CA THR A 127 -12.26 -10.26 17.26
C THR A 127 -12.44 -9.07 18.17
N GLU A 128 -11.56 -8.08 18.11
CA GLU A 128 -11.64 -6.85 18.90
C GLU A 128 -12.82 -5.95 18.46
N ARG A 129 -13.18 -5.96 17.19
CA ARG A 129 -14.32 -5.20 16.63
C ARG A 129 -15.66 -5.90 16.91
N GLY A 130 -15.71 -7.22 16.86
CA GLY A 130 -16.91 -8.02 17.16
C GLY A 130 -17.31 -8.03 18.62
N GLY A 131 -16.42 -7.73 19.56
CA GLY A 131 -16.68 -7.62 20.99
C GLY A 131 -17.26 -6.28 21.45
N ARG A 132 -17.52 -5.34 20.52
CA ARG A 132 -18.11 -4.01 20.82
C ARG A 132 -19.51 -3.80 20.22
N ALA A 133 -20.17 -4.88 19.80
CA ALA A 133 -21.55 -4.85 19.31
C ALA A 133 -22.54 -5.28 20.42
#